data_565a7dd3b79d190b06d5915a1b10c9c9
#
_entry.id   565a7dd3b79d190b06d5915a1b10c9c9
#
_cell.length_a   1.000
_cell.length_b   1.000
_cell.length_c   1.000
_cell.angle_alpha   90.00
_cell.angle_beta   90.00
_cell.angle_gamma   90.00
#
_symmetry.space_group_name_H-M   'P 1'
#
loop_
_entity.id
_entity.type
_entity.pdbx_description
1 polymer ?
#
loop_
_entity_poly.entity_id
_entity_poly.type
_entity_poly.pdbx_seq_one_letter_code
_entity_poly.pdbx_strand_id
1 'polypeptide(L)'
;STDEDPKYEDYKEIEILNSETPIWKKDKNDLTDEDYINFYQDQHFGFDEPISWLHFKIEGAVQFKALIYIPKKAPFDYYSKDYQKGLQLYTHGVKIMDRSEDLVEDAFSFVKGVVESDDLTLNISRETLQQDRQLRVISKQINKKISRHLLDLQKNEPEKYADFFKEFGNNIKMAIYESFGANKEDLQDLLLFYSKNEDKLISLREY
;
A
#
# COMPACT_ATOMS: atom_id res chain seq x y z
N SER A 1 -5.11 20.88 64.11
CA SER A 1 -4.59 20.98 62.75
C SER A 1 -4.14 19.61 62.30
N THR A 2 -4.98 19.00 61.55
CA THR A 2 -4.72 17.71 60.89
C THR A 2 -4.68 18.00 59.38
N ASP A 3 -3.46 18.01 58.83
CA ASP A 3 -3.21 18.04 57.41
C ASP A 3 -3.54 16.63 56.87
N GLU A 4 -4.61 16.53 56.10
CA GLU A 4 -4.90 15.34 55.29
C GLU A 4 -4.27 15.56 53.90
N ASP A 5 -3.23 14.79 53.59
CA ASP A 5 -2.65 14.69 52.25
C ASP A 5 -3.69 14.17 51.27
N PRO A 6 -3.84 14.82 50.09
CA PRO A 6 -4.73 14.27 49.05
C PRO A 6 -4.13 13.01 48.47
N LYS A 7 -4.82 11.88 48.68
CA LYS A 7 -4.54 10.63 47.94
C LYS A 7 -4.84 10.83 46.47
N TYR A 8 -3.80 10.87 45.65
CA TYR A 8 -3.91 10.68 44.22
C TYR A 8 -4.20 9.21 43.96
N GLU A 9 -5.42 8.89 43.58
CA GLU A 9 -5.73 7.62 42.94
C GLU A 9 -5.31 7.71 41.47
N ASP A 10 -4.30 6.93 41.11
CA ASP A 10 -3.95 6.68 39.72
C ASP A 10 -5.11 5.96 39.03
N TYR A 11 -5.97 6.70 38.36
CA TYR A 11 -6.90 6.14 37.41
C TYR A 11 -6.06 5.68 36.21
N LYS A 12 -5.76 4.38 36.15
CA LYS A 12 -5.45 3.71 34.90
C LYS A 12 -6.72 3.70 34.08
N GLU A 13 -6.84 4.65 33.21
CA GLU A 13 -7.79 4.60 32.10
C GLU A 13 -7.40 3.39 31.25
N ILE A 14 -8.04 2.26 31.52
CA ILE A 14 -7.99 1.11 30.61
C ILE A 14 -8.85 1.56 29.44
N GLU A 15 -8.21 2.13 28.41
CA GLU A 15 -8.79 2.17 27.08
C GLU A 15 -9.09 0.70 26.73
N ILE A 16 -10.34 0.30 26.88
CA ILE A 16 -10.87 -0.90 26.23
C ILE A 16 -10.85 -0.53 24.75
N LEU A 17 -9.70 -0.74 24.10
CA LEU A 17 -9.61 -0.80 22.67
C LEU A 17 -10.67 -1.79 22.23
N ASN A 18 -11.71 -1.27 21.61
CA ASN A 18 -12.76 -2.05 20.98
C ASN A 18 -12.05 -3.12 20.14
N SER A 19 -12.17 -4.39 20.52
CA SER A 19 -11.48 -5.51 19.89
C SER A 19 -12.15 -5.86 18.55
N GLU A 20 -12.40 -4.84 17.75
CA GLU A 20 -12.93 -5.04 16.40
C GLU A 20 -11.83 -5.61 15.52
N THR A 21 -12.15 -6.71 14.85
CA THR A 21 -11.21 -7.34 13.90
C THR A 21 -10.81 -6.31 12.84
N PRO A 22 -9.50 -6.04 12.66
CA PRO A 22 -9.03 -5.09 11.65
C PRO A 22 -9.56 -5.41 10.25
N ILE A 23 -9.87 -4.38 9.47
CA ILE A 23 -10.49 -4.53 8.15
C ILE A 23 -9.71 -5.47 7.22
N TRP A 24 -8.37 -5.45 7.25
CA TRP A 24 -7.54 -6.34 6.41
C TRP A 24 -7.58 -7.81 6.80
N LYS A 25 -8.18 -8.13 7.95
CA LYS A 25 -8.41 -9.51 8.43
C LYS A 25 -9.81 -10.02 8.16
N LYS A 26 -10.78 -9.11 7.89
CA LYS A 26 -12.18 -9.46 7.62
C LYS A 26 -12.31 -10.14 6.26
N ASP A 27 -13.38 -10.91 6.06
CA ASP A 27 -13.73 -11.42 4.73
C ASP A 27 -14.22 -10.27 3.84
N LYS A 28 -13.85 -10.30 2.57
CA LYS A 28 -14.27 -9.26 1.60
C LYS A 28 -15.79 -9.19 1.44
N ASN A 29 -16.47 -10.35 1.59
CA ASN A 29 -17.92 -10.42 1.44
C ASN A 29 -18.67 -9.73 2.58
N ASP A 30 -17.99 -9.48 3.71
CA ASP A 30 -18.53 -8.78 4.86
C ASP A 30 -18.25 -7.27 4.84
N LEU A 31 -17.61 -6.78 3.78
CA LEU A 31 -17.16 -5.39 3.64
C LEU A 31 -17.84 -4.71 2.46
N THR A 32 -18.16 -3.44 2.64
CA THR A 32 -18.67 -2.53 1.60
C THR A 32 -17.56 -1.62 1.08
N ASP A 33 -17.78 -0.99 -0.06
CA ASP A 33 -16.85 0.02 -0.59
C ASP A 33 -16.66 1.17 0.39
N GLU A 34 -17.73 1.54 1.13
CA GLU A 34 -17.67 2.59 2.15
C GLU A 34 -16.72 2.21 3.31
N ASP A 35 -16.70 0.95 3.73
CA ASP A 35 -15.75 0.48 4.76
C ASP A 35 -14.30 0.67 4.32
N TYR A 36 -13.99 0.35 3.06
CA TYR A 36 -12.66 0.56 2.50
C TYR A 36 -12.28 2.04 2.39
N ILE A 37 -13.20 2.89 1.92
CA ILE A 37 -12.98 4.33 1.77
C ILE A 37 -12.78 4.99 3.13
N ASN A 38 -13.63 4.68 4.11
CA ASN A 38 -13.53 5.21 5.47
C ASN A 38 -12.19 4.82 6.10
N PHE A 39 -11.79 3.56 5.99
CA PHE A 39 -10.49 3.12 6.51
C PHE A 39 -9.32 3.87 5.85
N TYR A 40 -9.36 4.08 4.53
CA TYR A 40 -8.34 4.83 3.81
C TYR A 40 -8.19 6.27 4.33
N GLN A 41 -9.32 6.94 4.58
CA GLN A 41 -9.35 8.31 5.09
C GLN A 41 -8.93 8.38 6.56
N ASP A 42 -9.40 7.46 7.41
CA ASP A 42 -9.05 7.38 8.83
C ASP A 42 -7.58 7.11 9.07
N GLN A 43 -6.95 6.34 8.19
CA GLN A 43 -5.49 6.11 8.23
C GLN A 43 -4.67 7.25 7.62
N HIS A 44 -5.32 8.33 7.17
CA HIS A 44 -4.68 9.47 6.51
C HIS A 44 -3.84 9.08 5.28
N PHE A 45 -4.25 8.03 4.57
CA PHE A 45 -3.61 7.62 3.32
C PHE A 45 -3.93 8.60 2.18
N GLY A 46 -5.05 9.29 2.26
CA GLY A 46 -5.50 10.36 1.37
C GLY A 46 -6.76 11.03 1.90
N PHE A 47 -7.07 12.21 1.38
CA PHE A 47 -8.29 12.97 1.72
C PHE A 47 -9.44 12.64 0.78
N ASP A 48 -9.11 12.28 -0.46
CA ASP A 48 -10.07 11.86 -1.48
C ASP A 48 -10.34 10.36 -1.39
N GLU A 49 -11.30 9.88 -2.16
CA GLU A 49 -11.50 8.45 -2.37
C GLU A 49 -10.32 7.87 -3.17
N PRO A 50 -9.85 6.66 -2.83
CA PRO A 50 -8.84 5.97 -3.62
C PRO A 50 -9.39 5.60 -5.01
N ILE A 51 -8.54 5.47 -6.01
CA ILE A 51 -8.93 4.97 -7.33
C ILE A 51 -9.44 3.53 -7.22
N SER A 52 -8.72 2.72 -6.46
CA SER A 52 -9.04 1.31 -6.25
C SER A 52 -8.24 0.75 -5.08
N TRP A 53 -8.53 -0.49 -4.72
CA TRP A 53 -7.80 -1.21 -3.67
C TRP A 53 -7.70 -2.69 -3.98
N LEU A 54 -6.69 -3.32 -3.35
CA LEU A 54 -6.48 -4.76 -3.34
C LEU A 54 -6.61 -5.26 -1.91
N HIS A 55 -7.55 -6.14 -1.67
CA HIS A 55 -7.67 -6.84 -0.39
C HIS A 55 -7.46 -8.34 -0.64
N PHE A 56 -6.39 -8.93 -0.11
CA PHE A 56 -6.06 -10.33 -0.38
C PHE A 56 -5.29 -10.98 0.78
N LYS A 57 -5.35 -12.31 0.77
CA LYS A 57 -4.60 -13.20 1.64
C LYS A 57 -3.74 -14.13 0.80
N ILE A 58 -2.51 -14.35 1.20
CA ILE A 58 -1.62 -15.35 0.63
C ILE A 58 -1.37 -16.42 1.68
N GLU A 59 -1.58 -17.67 1.27
CA GLU A 59 -1.28 -18.87 2.03
C GLU A 59 -0.27 -19.71 1.23
N GLY A 60 0.94 -19.88 1.77
CA GLY A 60 2.04 -20.57 1.09
C GLY A 60 3.24 -20.71 2.00
N ALA A 61 4.44 -20.63 1.41
CA ALA A 61 5.68 -20.67 2.17
C ALA A 61 5.82 -19.52 3.19
N VAL A 62 5.18 -18.38 2.89
CA VAL A 62 4.98 -17.26 3.81
C VAL A 62 3.51 -16.88 3.74
N GLN A 63 2.89 -16.70 4.90
CA GLN A 63 1.49 -16.32 5.01
C GLN A 63 1.37 -14.84 5.38
N PHE A 64 0.51 -14.11 4.66
CA PHE A 64 0.24 -12.72 4.99
C PHE A 64 -1.11 -12.26 4.45
N LYS A 65 -1.63 -11.19 5.03
CA LYS A 65 -2.83 -10.47 4.62
C LYS A 65 -2.42 -9.07 4.22
N ALA A 66 -3.07 -8.52 3.20
CA ALA A 66 -2.78 -7.18 2.74
C ALA A 66 -4.05 -6.45 2.29
N LEU A 67 -4.10 -5.18 2.62
CA LEU A 67 -5.04 -4.20 2.08
C LEU A 67 -4.22 -3.04 1.53
N ILE A 68 -4.18 -2.91 0.20
CA ILE A 68 -3.36 -1.95 -0.51
C ILE A 68 -4.25 -1.05 -1.34
N TYR A 69 -4.02 0.25 -1.28
CA TYR A 69 -4.77 1.29 -1.98
C TYR A 69 -3.95 1.93 -3.09
N ILE A 70 -4.63 2.23 -4.19
CA ILE A 70 -4.13 3.10 -5.26
C ILE A 70 -4.77 4.48 -5.04
N PRO A 71 -4.00 5.50 -4.58
CA PRO A 71 -4.53 6.84 -4.36
C PRO A 71 -5.00 7.49 -5.66
N LYS A 72 -5.97 8.40 -5.55
CA LYS A 72 -6.43 9.21 -6.69
C LYS A 72 -5.46 10.33 -7.03
N LYS A 73 -4.80 10.88 -6.01
CA LYS A 73 -3.87 11.99 -6.13
C LYS A 73 -2.53 11.69 -5.46
N ALA A 74 -1.46 12.13 -6.08
CA ALA A 74 -0.15 12.11 -5.46
C ALA A 74 -0.12 13.08 -4.28
N PRO A 75 0.54 12.72 -3.15
CA PRO A 75 0.83 13.67 -2.09
C PRO A 75 1.65 14.85 -2.63
N PHE A 76 1.52 16.01 -1.98
CA PHE A 76 2.23 17.22 -2.41
C PHE A 76 3.75 17.04 -2.49
N ASP A 77 4.31 16.24 -1.59
CA ASP A 77 5.73 15.93 -1.49
C ASP A 77 6.17 14.70 -2.30
N TYR A 78 5.28 14.09 -3.09
CA TYR A 78 5.51 12.81 -3.76
C TYR A 78 6.79 12.77 -4.61
N TYR A 79 7.10 13.86 -5.29
CA TYR A 79 8.31 13.98 -6.12
C TYR A 79 9.49 14.65 -5.40
N SER A 80 9.36 14.91 -4.10
CA SER A 80 10.46 15.44 -3.30
C SER A 80 11.43 14.32 -2.88
N LYS A 81 12.67 14.70 -2.52
CA LYS A 81 13.65 13.76 -1.98
C LYS A 81 13.29 13.23 -0.59
N ASP A 82 12.40 13.92 0.10
CA ASP A 82 11.97 13.58 1.46
C ASP A 82 10.76 12.64 1.48
N TYR A 83 10.18 12.37 0.30
CA TYR A 83 9.05 11.43 0.20
C TYR A 83 9.48 10.01 0.60
N GLN A 84 8.75 9.44 1.53
CA GLN A 84 8.97 8.08 2.00
C GLN A 84 7.84 7.17 1.51
N LYS A 85 8.19 6.24 0.63
CA LYS A 85 7.29 5.15 0.23
C LYS A 85 7.14 4.12 1.35
N GLY A 86 6.19 3.24 1.24
CA GLY A 86 6.07 2.07 2.10
C GLY A 86 4.66 1.80 2.60
N LEU A 87 4.48 0.58 3.09
CA LEU A 87 3.25 0.09 3.68
C LEU A 87 3.42 -0.08 5.18
N GLN A 88 2.33 0.07 5.93
CA GLN A 88 2.31 -0.28 7.35
C GLN A 88 2.52 -1.78 7.48
N LEU A 89 3.41 -2.19 8.38
CA LEU A 89 3.71 -3.59 8.62
C LEU A 89 3.30 -3.99 10.04
N TYR A 90 2.51 -5.05 10.10
CA TYR A 90 2.01 -5.66 11.34
C TYR A 90 2.47 -7.10 11.47
N THR A 91 2.64 -7.56 12.70
CA THR A 91 2.79 -8.97 13.06
C THR A 91 2.03 -9.23 14.35
N HIS A 92 1.26 -10.33 14.41
CA HIS A 92 0.43 -10.69 15.57
C HIS A 92 -0.45 -9.53 16.11
N GLY A 93 -1.00 -8.72 15.21
CA GLY A 93 -1.83 -7.55 15.57
C GLY A 93 -1.07 -6.34 16.07
N VAL A 94 0.27 -6.37 16.09
CA VAL A 94 1.12 -5.26 16.53
C VAL A 94 1.77 -4.59 15.33
N LYS A 95 1.64 -3.27 15.24
CA LYS A 95 2.32 -2.49 14.20
C LYS A 95 3.82 -2.41 14.53
N ILE A 96 4.64 -2.96 13.64
CA ILE A 96 6.11 -2.96 13.78
C ILE A 96 6.79 -1.87 12.97
N MET A 97 6.16 -1.43 11.88
CA MET A 97 6.64 -0.30 11.06
C MET A 97 5.47 0.51 10.53
N ASP A 98 5.58 1.85 10.59
CA ASP A 98 4.63 2.77 9.94
C ASP A 98 4.82 2.79 8.42
N ARG A 99 6.04 2.60 7.95
CA ARG A 99 6.40 2.60 6.52
C ARG A 99 7.53 1.61 6.27
N SER A 100 7.18 0.44 5.77
CA SER A 100 8.14 -0.56 5.31
C SER A 100 8.43 -0.31 3.83
N GLU A 101 9.55 0.36 3.55
CA GLU A 101 9.98 0.73 2.19
C GLU A 101 10.31 -0.51 1.34
N ASP A 102 10.82 -1.57 1.98
CA ASP A 102 11.25 -2.80 1.32
C ASP A 102 10.09 -3.64 0.78
N LEU A 103 8.85 -3.35 1.19
CA LEU A 103 7.66 -4.02 0.68
C LEU A 103 7.24 -3.56 -0.71
N VAL A 104 7.69 -2.39 -1.15
CA VAL A 104 7.20 -1.72 -2.36
C VAL A 104 8.35 -1.32 -3.26
N GLU A 105 8.31 -1.74 -4.52
CA GLU A 105 9.24 -1.28 -5.55
C GLU A 105 9.02 0.21 -5.87
N ASP A 106 10.06 0.87 -6.39
CA ASP A 106 10.01 2.31 -6.70
C ASP A 106 8.92 2.64 -7.73
N ALA A 107 8.67 1.72 -8.67
CA ALA A 107 7.59 1.86 -9.65
C ALA A 107 6.20 2.03 -9.01
N PHE A 108 5.99 1.50 -7.81
CA PHE A 108 4.73 1.50 -7.08
C PHE A 108 4.77 2.32 -5.79
N SER A 109 5.72 3.26 -5.68
CA SER A 109 5.93 4.09 -4.49
C SER A 109 4.70 4.90 -4.05
N PHE A 110 3.70 5.05 -4.92
CA PHE A 110 2.44 5.75 -4.64
C PHE A 110 1.45 4.95 -3.79
N VAL A 111 1.59 3.63 -3.68
CA VAL A 111 0.62 2.81 -2.94
C VAL A 111 0.65 3.11 -1.45
N LYS A 112 -0.51 2.96 -0.81
CA LYS A 112 -0.71 3.06 0.64
C LYS A 112 -1.37 1.78 1.13
N GLY A 113 -1.28 1.50 2.41
CA GLY A 113 -2.00 0.35 2.97
C GLY A 113 -1.26 -0.36 4.08
N VAL A 114 -1.75 -1.57 4.34
CA VAL A 114 -1.36 -2.40 5.49
C VAL A 114 -1.01 -3.80 5.02
N VAL A 115 0.04 -4.34 5.59
CA VAL A 115 0.44 -5.76 5.45
C VAL A 115 0.61 -6.35 6.84
N GLU A 116 0.07 -7.55 7.06
CA GLU A 116 0.27 -8.29 8.30
C GLU A 116 0.71 -9.72 7.98
N SER A 117 1.79 -10.14 8.62
CA SER A 117 2.30 -11.51 8.58
C SER A 117 2.73 -11.97 9.96
N ASP A 118 2.15 -13.09 10.40
CA ASP A 118 2.50 -13.71 11.68
C ASP A 118 3.77 -14.58 11.56
N ASP A 119 4.29 -14.75 10.34
CA ASP A 119 5.57 -15.43 10.09
C ASP A 119 6.78 -14.53 10.40
N LEU A 120 6.56 -13.22 10.58
CA LEU A 120 7.58 -12.27 10.98
C LEU A 120 7.75 -12.26 12.50
N THR A 121 8.96 -12.03 12.98
CA THR A 121 9.24 -11.95 14.43
C THR A 121 9.06 -10.54 14.96
N LEU A 122 8.55 -10.41 16.21
CA LEU A 122 8.32 -9.11 16.88
C LEU A 122 9.61 -8.36 17.24
N ASN A 123 10.75 -9.06 17.36
CA ASN A 123 12.03 -8.49 17.81
C ASN A 123 12.92 -8.07 16.63
N ILE A 124 12.36 -7.40 15.64
CA ILE A 124 13.10 -7.04 14.45
C ILE A 124 13.49 -5.57 14.50
N SER A 125 14.82 -5.31 14.49
CA SER A 125 15.32 -3.98 14.15
C SER A 125 15.12 -3.73 12.66
N ARG A 126 15.00 -2.45 12.25
CA ARG A 126 14.86 -2.06 10.84
C ARG A 126 15.95 -2.69 9.95
N GLU A 127 17.18 -2.77 10.46
CA GLU A 127 18.33 -3.36 9.76
C GLU A 127 18.19 -4.87 9.55
N THR A 128 17.58 -5.58 10.50
CA THR A 128 17.34 -7.03 10.41
C THR A 128 16.21 -7.35 9.43
N LEU A 129 15.19 -6.49 9.34
CA LEU A 129 14.08 -6.63 8.37
C LEU A 129 14.56 -6.58 6.92
N GLN A 130 15.51 -5.70 6.59
CA GLN A 130 16.05 -5.58 5.23
C GLN A 130 16.72 -6.87 4.74
N GLN A 131 17.21 -7.71 5.66
CA GLN A 131 17.85 -8.99 5.36
C GLN A 131 16.87 -10.18 5.46
N ASP A 132 15.64 -9.95 5.91
CA ASP A 132 14.67 -11.01 6.12
C ASP A 132 14.19 -11.61 4.79
N ARG A 133 14.41 -12.92 4.65
CA ARG A 133 13.98 -13.68 3.48
C ARG A 133 12.47 -13.68 3.30
N GLN A 134 11.72 -13.71 4.40
CA GLN A 134 10.26 -13.72 4.39
C GLN A 134 9.72 -12.39 3.88
N LEU A 135 10.31 -11.27 4.33
CA LEU A 135 9.94 -9.94 3.86
C LEU A 135 10.15 -9.79 2.35
N ARG A 136 11.25 -10.34 1.80
CA ARG A 136 11.49 -10.34 0.35
C ARG A 136 10.45 -11.15 -0.42
N VAL A 137 10.02 -12.29 0.12
CA VAL A 137 8.96 -13.10 -0.50
C VAL A 137 7.64 -12.33 -0.49
N ILE A 138 7.28 -11.69 0.65
CA ILE A 138 6.09 -10.86 0.78
C ILE A 138 6.15 -9.72 -0.24
N SER A 139 7.26 -8.97 -0.29
CA SER A 139 7.47 -7.87 -1.24
C SER A 139 7.24 -8.30 -2.69
N LYS A 140 7.87 -9.40 -3.12
CA LYS A 140 7.70 -9.92 -4.47
C LYS A 140 6.25 -10.25 -4.81
N GLN A 141 5.51 -10.85 -3.88
CA GLN A 141 4.10 -11.17 -4.07
C GLN A 141 3.23 -9.90 -4.14
N ILE A 142 3.50 -8.93 -3.28
CA ILE A 142 2.78 -7.64 -3.27
C ILE A 142 2.97 -6.92 -4.60
N ASN A 143 4.20 -6.72 -5.05
CA ASN A 143 4.49 -5.98 -6.28
C ASN A 143 3.89 -6.67 -7.51
N LYS A 144 3.93 -8.00 -7.57
CA LYS A 144 3.24 -8.77 -8.60
C LYS A 144 1.72 -8.58 -8.58
N LYS A 145 1.11 -8.52 -7.39
CA LYS A 145 -0.34 -8.28 -7.24
C LYS A 145 -0.72 -6.86 -7.65
N ILE A 146 0.09 -5.86 -7.30
CA ILE A 146 -0.13 -4.46 -7.71
C ILE A 146 -0.05 -4.35 -9.23
N SER A 147 1.01 -4.87 -9.85
CA SER A 147 1.16 -4.85 -11.32
C SER A 147 -0.04 -5.48 -12.02
N ARG A 148 -0.46 -6.66 -11.58
CA ARG A 148 -1.61 -7.35 -12.15
C ARG A 148 -2.91 -6.56 -11.99
N HIS A 149 -3.13 -5.99 -10.82
CA HIS A 149 -4.32 -5.17 -10.56
C HIS A 149 -4.38 -3.94 -11.47
N LEU A 150 -3.25 -3.28 -11.69
CA LEU A 150 -3.15 -2.15 -12.61
C LEU A 150 -3.41 -2.55 -14.07
N LEU A 151 -2.94 -3.72 -14.50
CA LEU A 151 -3.26 -4.26 -15.82
C LEU A 151 -4.73 -4.62 -15.96
N ASP A 152 -5.34 -5.19 -14.93
CA ASP A 152 -6.78 -5.47 -14.90
C ASP A 152 -7.60 -4.17 -14.94
N LEU A 153 -7.16 -3.14 -14.21
CA LEU A 153 -7.77 -1.81 -14.26
C LEU A 153 -7.67 -1.18 -15.66
N GLN A 154 -6.49 -1.26 -16.29
CA GLN A 154 -6.28 -0.78 -17.66
C GLN A 154 -7.22 -1.44 -18.65
N LYS A 155 -7.43 -2.75 -18.52
CA LYS A 155 -8.27 -3.54 -19.42
C LYS A 155 -9.77 -3.29 -19.20
N ASN A 156 -10.20 -3.24 -17.95
CA ASN A 156 -11.63 -3.26 -17.60
C ASN A 156 -12.21 -1.86 -17.37
N GLU A 157 -11.38 -0.91 -16.95
CA GLU A 157 -11.76 0.47 -16.62
C GLU A 157 -10.74 1.46 -17.23
N PRO A 158 -10.61 1.53 -18.57
CA PRO A 158 -9.52 2.27 -19.24
C PRO A 158 -9.51 3.77 -18.94
N GLU A 159 -10.67 4.40 -18.74
CA GLU A 159 -10.76 5.81 -18.38
C GLU A 159 -10.18 6.06 -16.98
N LYS A 160 -10.53 5.21 -16.03
CA LYS A 160 -10.01 5.28 -14.66
C LYS A 160 -8.50 5.01 -14.62
N TYR A 161 -8.02 4.08 -15.44
CA TYR A 161 -6.59 3.85 -15.60
C TYR A 161 -5.87 5.04 -16.25
N ALA A 162 -6.48 5.69 -17.23
CA ALA A 162 -5.92 6.88 -17.84
C ALA A 162 -5.75 8.03 -16.83
N ASP A 163 -6.71 8.21 -15.91
CA ASP A 163 -6.60 9.19 -14.83
C ASP A 163 -5.50 8.82 -13.83
N PHE A 164 -5.39 7.54 -13.46
CA PHE A 164 -4.26 7.02 -12.69
C PHE A 164 -2.94 7.31 -13.39
N PHE A 165 -2.84 7.02 -14.69
CA PHE A 165 -1.60 7.17 -15.44
C PHE A 165 -1.16 8.63 -15.63
N LYS A 166 -2.11 9.57 -15.73
CA LYS A 166 -1.82 11.00 -15.73
C LYS A 166 -1.11 11.44 -14.44
N GLU A 167 -1.52 10.87 -13.32
CA GLU A 167 -0.98 11.20 -12.00
C GLU A 167 0.36 10.51 -11.71
N PHE A 168 0.45 9.20 -11.96
CA PHE A 168 1.56 8.35 -11.53
C PHE A 168 2.40 7.75 -12.67
N GLY A 169 2.01 7.97 -13.92
CA GLY A 169 2.69 7.36 -15.07
C GLY A 169 4.17 7.77 -15.21
N ASN A 170 4.51 8.97 -14.76
CA ASN A 170 5.91 9.40 -14.75
C ASN A 170 6.76 8.59 -13.77
N ASN A 171 6.19 8.18 -12.64
CA ASN A 171 6.88 7.34 -11.66
C ASN A 171 7.23 5.97 -12.27
N ILE A 172 6.29 5.36 -13.00
CA ILE A 172 6.52 4.07 -13.67
C ILE A 172 7.60 4.22 -14.76
N LYS A 173 7.56 5.31 -15.54
CA LYS A 173 8.58 5.61 -16.56
C LYS A 173 9.97 5.80 -15.94
N MET A 174 10.04 6.55 -14.84
CA MET A 174 11.30 6.78 -14.13
C MET A 174 11.87 5.50 -13.55
N ALA A 175 11.05 4.62 -12.98
CA ALA A 175 11.51 3.33 -12.46
C ALA A 175 12.13 2.44 -13.56
N ILE A 176 11.57 2.45 -14.77
CA ILE A 176 12.17 1.76 -15.93
C ILE A 176 13.52 2.39 -16.30
N TYR A 177 13.58 3.71 -16.33
CA TYR A 177 14.80 4.45 -16.70
C TYR A 177 15.93 4.21 -15.67
N GLU A 178 15.63 4.36 -14.38
CA GLU A 178 16.61 4.23 -13.29
C GLU A 178 17.12 2.80 -13.12
N SER A 179 16.29 1.80 -13.48
CA SER A 179 16.72 0.40 -13.53
C SER A 179 17.58 0.05 -14.76
N PHE A 180 17.90 1.03 -15.61
CA PHE A 180 18.54 0.80 -16.92
C PHE A 180 17.78 -0.23 -17.77
N GLY A 181 16.46 -0.28 -17.62
CA GLY A 181 15.58 -1.20 -18.35
C GLY A 181 15.50 -2.61 -17.76
N ALA A 182 16.11 -2.88 -16.59
CA ALA A 182 16.03 -4.20 -15.95
C ALA A 182 14.57 -4.60 -15.62
N ASN A 183 13.72 -3.63 -15.26
CA ASN A 183 12.31 -3.83 -14.94
C ASN A 183 11.38 -3.62 -16.15
N LYS A 184 11.93 -3.46 -17.35
CA LYS A 184 11.15 -3.12 -18.54
C LYS A 184 10.09 -4.16 -18.87
N GLU A 185 10.45 -5.44 -18.81
CA GLU A 185 9.52 -6.52 -19.16
C GLU A 185 8.32 -6.58 -18.22
N ASP A 186 8.52 -6.26 -16.94
CA ASP A 186 7.47 -6.27 -15.92
C ASP A 186 6.58 -5.03 -15.95
N LEU A 187 7.09 -3.88 -16.42
CA LEU A 187 6.43 -2.58 -16.30
C LEU A 187 5.94 -1.99 -17.62
N GLN A 188 6.47 -2.43 -18.78
CA GLN A 188 6.17 -1.82 -20.08
C GLN A 188 4.69 -1.86 -20.45
N ASP A 189 3.99 -2.92 -20.06
CA ASP A 189 2.56 -3.09 -20.34
C ASP A 189 1.67 -2.12 -19.54
N LEU A 190 2.22 -1.51 -18.48
CA LEU A 190 1.56 -0.48 -17.69
C LEU A 190 1.65 0.92 -18.35
N LEU A 191 2.50 1.09 -19.37
CA LEU A 191 2.70 2.39 -19.99
C LEU A 191 1.58 2.72 -20.98
N LEU A 192 1.16 3.98 -20.97
CA LEU A 192 0.31 4.56 -21.99
C LEU A 192 1.09 5.59 -22.82
N PHE A 193 0.77 5.66 -24.10
CA PHE A 193 1.36 6.57 -25.08
C PHE A 193 0.25 7.33 -25.80
N TYR A 194 0.49 8.61 -26.10
CA TYR A 194 -0.46 9.38 -26.87
C TYR A 194 -0.38 8.99 -28.35
N SER A 195 -1.48 8.50 -28.89
CA SER A 195 -1.64 8.21 -30.32
C SER A 195 -2.22 9.42 -31.03
N LYS A 196 -1.44 10.01 -31.96
CA LYS A 196 -1.94 11.12 -32.80
C LYS A 196 -3.06 10.68 -33.74
N ASN A 197 -3.07 9.42 -34.14
CA ASN A 197 -4.08 8.90 -35.06
C ASN A 197 -5.45 8.75 -34.39
N GLU A 198 -5.46 8.39 -33.12
CA GLU A 198 -6.69 8.15 -32.36
C GLU A 198 -7.04 9.28 -31.39
N ASP A 199 -6.16 10.27 -31.27
CA ASP A 199 -6.28 11.41 -30.35
C ASP A 199 -6.53 11.00 -28.89
N LYS A 200 -5.92 9.88 -28.46
CA LYS A 200 -6.06 9.32 -27.10
C LYS A 200 -4.80 8.63 -26.61
N LEU A 201 -4.79 8.33 -25.31
CA LEU A 201 -3.78 7.45 -24.71
C LEU A 201 -4.09 5.99 -25.05
N ILE A 202 -3.09 5.25 -25.52
CA ILE A 202 -3.16 3.83 -25.86
C ILE A 202 -2.01 3.06 -25.21
N SER A 203 -2.20 1.79 -24.97
CA SER A 203 -1.14 0.89 -24.53
C SER A 203 -0.26 0.42 -25.69
N LEU A 204 0.92 -0.16 -25.37
CA LEU A 204 1.78 -0.76 -26.40
C LEU A 204 1.10 -1.92 -27.17
N ARG A 205 0.13 -2.56 -26.55
CA ARG A 205 -0.62 -3.68 -27.20
C ARG A 205 -1.68 -3.18 -28.17
N GLU A 206 -2.16 -1.95 -28.00
CA GLU A 206 -3.14 -1.34 -28.89
C GLU A 206 -2.48 -0.63 -30.07
N TYR A 207 -1.18 -0.33 -29.99
CA TYR A 207 -0.38 0.26 -31.07
C TYR A 207 -0.07 -0.76 -32.13
#